data_73ed6bcc33364ef37566a13b55dbd579
#
_entry.id   73ed6bcc33364ef37566a13b55dbd579
#
_cell.length_a   1.000
_cell.length_b   1.000
_cell.length_c   1.000
_cell.angle_alpha   90.00
_cell.angle_beta   90.00
_cell.angle_gamma   90.00
#
_symmetry.space_group_name_H-M   'P 1'
#
loop_
_entity.id
_entity.type
_entity.pdbx_description
1 polymer ?
#
loop_
_entity_poly.entity_id
_entity_poly.type
_entity_poly.pdbx_seq_one_letter_code
_entity_poly.pdbx_strand_id
1 'polypeptide(L)'
;MSEKWSELKKQAKSELEEARFLPRKARRALAPEQKRVAAQLIKTIKTALKSKDEKALSEALAKYSAFKEKHLSGIRINKAWENIKELIWIVLIVLFIRWIFIEPFRIPSGSMVPTLLVGDQLMVNKLVYGPQIPFTTRKLFNLKNPKRGDVIIFKYPPHPSGSPYVKRVVGLGGDEVMVKHGQLFLNGQAVPRENKGLYTGPNDAMPCAEADLLEENLEGVRHNILLCHASHEDDNYGPVKVPEGDVFGMGDNRDNSADSRYWGFIPLGHIKGKAMFIHLPLDPDRHYLPRWNRFFKWIR
;
A
#
# COMPACT_ATOMS: atom_id res chain seq x y z
N MET A 1 -8.54 17.47 -47.16
CA MET A 1 -7.49 18.18 -46.42
C MET A 1 -6.18 17.85 -47.13
N SER A 2 -5.39 18.83 -47.57
CA SER A 2 -4.20 18.58 -48.37
C SER A 2 -3.12 17.80 -47.54
N GLU A 3 -2.36 16.95 -48.22
CA GLU A 3 -1.25 16.20 -47.63
C GLU A 3 -0.26 17.19 -46.96
N LYS A 4 -0.06 18.32 -47.58
CA LYS A 4 0.74 19.46 -47.12
C LYS A 4 0.26 20.03 -45.78
N TRP A 5 -1.06 20.15 -45.53
CA TRP A 5 -1.62 20.56 -44.25
C TRP A 5 -1.31 19.54 -43.13
N SER A 6 -1.37 18.24 -43.44
CA SER A 6 -1.03 17.16 -42.50
C SER A 6 0.43 17.24 -42.01
N GLU A 7 1.35 17.50 -42.94
CA GLU A 7 2.78 17.66 -42.62
C GLU A 7 3.07 18.92 -41.80
N LEU A 8 2.52 20.08 -42.22
CA LEU A 8 2.67 21.33 -41.47
C LEU A 8 2.10 21.22 -40.03
N LYS A 9 0.97 20.56 -39.90
CA LYS A 9 0.36 20.30 -38.59
C LYS A 9 1.24 19.40 -37.69
N LYS A 10 1.87 18.38 -38.27
CA LYS A 10 2.79 17.49 -37.57
C LYS A 10 4.04 18.24 -37.12
N GLN A 11 4.61 19.05 -38.02
CA GLN A 11 5.76 19.90 -37.73
C GLN A 11 5.44 20.94 -36.63
N ALA A 12 4.30 21.62 -36.74
CA ALA A 12 3.87 22.61 -35.73
C ALA A 12 3.69 21.98 -34.34
N LYS A 13 3.11 20.78 -34.26
CA LYS A 13 2.98 20.07 -33.00
C LYS A 13 4.35 19.70 -32.39
N SER A 14 5.28 19.22 -33.22
CA SER A 14 6.66 18.90 -32.78
C SER A 14 7.38 20.15 -32.26
N GLU A 15 7.30 21.28 -32.98
CA GLU A 15 7.93 22.55 -32.57
C GLU A 15 7.31 23.10 -31.26
N LEU A 16 5.99 23.00 -31.10
CA LEU A 16 5.31 23.43 -29.89
C LEU A 16 5.68 22.54 -28.68
N GLU A 17 5.85 21.25 -28.88
CA GLU A 17 6.37 20.34 -27.84
C GLU A 17 7.81 20.70 -27.46
N GLU A 18 8.69 20.89 -28.45
CA GLU A 18 10.06 21.33 -28.17
C GLU A 18 10.11 22.64 -27.40
N ALA A 19 9.27 23.61 -27.77
CA ALA A 19 9.16 24.88 -27.08
C ALA A 19 8.70 24.72 -25.60
N ARG A 20 7.83 23.74 -25.32
CA ARG A 20 7.37 23.43 -23.98
C ARG A 20 8.49 22.86 -23.10
N PHE A 21 9.37 22.05 -23.69
CA PHE A 21 10.47 21.37 -22.99
C PHE A 21 11.80 22.11 -23.06
N LEU A 22 11.82 23.39 -23.49
CA LEU A 22 13.03 24.20 -23.45
C LEU A 22 13.65 24.19 -22.03
N PRO A 23 14.92 23.71 -21.88
CA PRO A 23 15.59 23.63 -20.60
C PRO A 23 15.63 24.98 -19.88
N ARG A 24 15.53 24.99 -18.54
CA ARG A 24 15.67 26.22 -17.75
C ARG A 24 16.92 27.03 -18.12
N LYS A 25 18.00 26.33 -18.52
CA LYS A 25 19.26 26.95 -18.97
C LYS A 25 19.06 27.72 -20.29
N ALA A 26 18.32 27.15 -21.26
CA ALA A 26 17.98 27.81 -22.51
C ALA A 26 17.07 29.03 -22.29
N ARG A 27 16.05 28.87 -21.42
CA ARG A 27 15.15 30.00 -21.07
C ARG A 27 15.88 31.12 -20.32
N ARG A 28 16.92 30.82 -19.55
CA ARG A 28 17.76 31.80 -18.84
C ARG A 28 18.72 32.51 -19.79
N ALA A 29 19.21 31.83 -20.81
CA ALA A 29 20.14 32.39 -21.80
C ALA A 29 19.48 33.45 -22.74
N LEU A 30 18.15 33.36 -22.90
CA LEU A 30 17.42 34.35 -23.73
C LEU A 30 17.20 35.66 -22.95
N ALA A 31 17.52 36.80 -23.62
CA ALA A 31 17.19 38.13 -23.11
C ALA A 31 15.65 38.32 -22.97
N PRO A 32 15.18 39.26 -22.13
CA PRO A 32 13.74 39.47 -21.92
C PRO A 32 12.97 39.74 -23.21
N GLU A 33 13.55 40.50 -24.16
CA GLU A 33 12.95 40.75 -25.48
C GLU A 33 12.84 39.48 -26.33
N GLN A 34 13.87 38.65 -26.32
CA GLN A 34 13.89 37.38 -27.05
C GLN A 34 12.84 36.41 -26.52
N LYS A 35 12.60 36.39 -25.19
CA LYS A 35 11.50 35.63 -24.60
C LYS A 35 10.13 36.09 -25.05
N ARG A 36 9.93 37.43 -25.20
CA ARG A 36 8.68 37.99 -25.71
C ARG A 36 8.45 37.59 -27.15
N VAL A 37 9.50 37.70 -28.02
CA VAL A 37 9.43 37.30 -29.43
C VAL A 37 9.12 35.82 -29.56
N ALA A 38 9.78 34.96 -28.81
CA ALA A 38 9.51 33.50 -28.80
C ALA A 38 8.06 33.22 -28.42
N ALA A 39 7.57 33.83 -27.33
CA ALA A 39 6.19 33.65 -26.86
C ALA A 39 5.15 34.10 -27.90
N GLN A 40 5.45 35.23 -28.62
CA GLN A 40 4.58 35.74 -29.68
C GLN A 40 4.55 34.79 -30.88
N LEU A 41 5.69 34.27 -31.31
CA LEU A 41 5.78 33.30 -32.41
C LEU A 41 5.02 31.98 -32.05
N ILE A 42 5.18 31.49 -30.86
CA ILE A 42 4.44 30.32 -30.36
C ILE A 42 2.93 30.58 -30.36
N LYS A 43 2.49 31.79 -29.96
CA LYS A 43 1.08 32.20 -30.01
C LYS A 43 0.56 32.24 -31.44
N THR A 44 1.33 32.77 -32.36
CA THR A 44 0.97 32.83 -33.80
C THR A 44 0.80 31.42 -34.38
N ILE A 45 1.73 30.48 -34.09
CA ILE A 45 1.62 29.09 -34.53
C ILE A 45 0.33 28.44 -33.99
N LYS A 46 0.02 28.64 -32.70
CA LYS A 46 -1.21 28.11 -32.08
C LYS A 46 -2.48 28.68 -32.72
N THR A 47 -2.48 29.97 -33.04
CA THR A 47 -3.61 30.65 -33.70
C THR A 47 -3.81 30.13 -35.13
N ALA A 48 -2.73 30.02 -35.91
CA ALA A 48 -2.76 29.48 -37.28
C ALA A 48 -3.21 28.02 -37.33
N LEU A 49 -2.79 27.20 -36.34
CA LEU A 49 -3.29 25.83 -36.17
C LEU A 49 -4.80 25.78 -35.90
N LYS A 50 -5.32 26.71 -35.09
CA LYS A 50 -6.75 26.77 -34.72
C LYS A 50 -7.62 27.26 -35.87
N SER A 51 -7.15 28.28 -36.63
CA SER A 51 -7.84 28.80 -37.81
C SER A 51 -7.72 27.91 -39.05
N LYS A 52 -6.88 26.87 -39.01
CA LYS A 52 -6.57 26.00 -40.16
C LYS A 52 -6.01 26.75 -41.37
N ASP A 53 -5.34 27.87 -41.14
CA ASP A 53 -4.72 28.68 -42.18
C ASP A 53 -3.32 28.14 -42.52
N GLU A 54 -3.22 27.46 -43.68
CA GLU A 54 -2.00 26.82 -44.16
C GLU A 54 -0.87 27.82 -44.40
N LYS A 55 -1.20 28.98 -44.97
CA LYS A 55 -0.23 29.99 -45.31
C LYS A 55 0.34 30.67 -44.07
N ALA A 56 -0.54 31.08 -43.15
CA ALA A 56 -0.15 31.67 -41.88
C ALA A 56 0.67 30.69 -41.01
N LEU A 57 0.33 29.39 -41.05
CA LEU A 57 1.06 28.36 -40.31
C LEU A 57 2.48 28.18 -40.88
N SER A 58 2.62 28.08 -42.19
CA SER A 58 3.91 27.95 -42.87
C SER A 58 4.84 29.12 -42.55
N GLU A 59 4.33 30.37 -42.63
CA GLU A 59 5.10 31.57 -42.31
C GLU A 59 5.51 31.63 -40.82
N ALA A 60 4.60 31.28 -39.94
CA ALA A 60 4.88 31.26 -38.50
C ALA A 60 5.95 30.22 -38.13
N LEU A 61 5.90 29.04 -38.74
CA LEU A 61 6.91 28.00 -38.58
C LEU A 61 8.27 28.44 -39.12
N ALA A 62 8.33 29.06 -40.30
CA ALA A 62 9.58 29.55 -40.85
C ALA A 62 10.22 30.63 -39.97
N LYS A 63 9.42 31.57 -39.46
CA LYS A 63 9.92 32.60 -38.51
C LYS A 63 10.40 31.98 -37.19
N TYR A 64 9.72 30.97 -36.68
CA TYR A 64 10.12 30.30 -35.45
C TYR A 64 11.39 29.46 -35.64
N SER A 65 11.54 28.77 -36.77
CA SER A 65 12.77 28.02 -37.09
C SER A 65 13.99 28.93 -37.20
N ALA A 66 13.84 30.07 -37.88
CA ALA A 66 14.91 31.08 -37.99
C ALA A 66 15.28 31.66 -36.61
N PHE A 67 14.29 31.93 -35.76
CA PHE A 67 14.53 32.36 -34.38
C PHE A 67 15.30 31.30 -33.59
N LYS A 68 14.90 30.02 -33.74
CA LYS A 68 15.53 28.88 -33.06
C LYS A 68 16.99 28.70 -33.48
N GLU A 69 17.24 28.80 -34.78
CA GLU A 69 18.59 28.71 -35.34
C GLU A 69 19.49 29.85 -34.85
N LYS A 70 18.99 31.08 -34.81
CA LYS A 70 19.75 32.26 -34.39
C LYS A 70 20.05 32.29 -32.88
N HIS A 71 19.12 31.86 -32.01
CA HIS A 71 19.20 32.10 -30.59
C HIS A 71 19.28 30.81 -29.74
N LEU A 72 19.00 29.65 -30.31
CA LEU A 72 18.97 28.36 -29.63
C LEU A 72 19.87 27.31 -30.30
N SER A 73 20.59 27.68 -31.38
CA SER A 73 21.58 26.80 -32.01
C SER A 73 22.71 26.48 -31.01
N GLY A 74 22.92 25.22 -30.76
CA GLY A 74 23.87 24.74 -29.76
C GLY A 74 23.27 24.28 -28.43
N ILE A 75 21.99 24.51 -28.18
CA ILE A 75 21.28 23.94 -27.03
C ILE A 75 20.68 22.60 -27.43
N ARG A 76 21.42 21.53 -27.30
CA ARG A 76 20.89 20.17 -27.47
C ARG A 76 19.86 19.90 -26.37
N ILE A 77 18.58 19.85 -26.76
CA ILE A 77 17.51 19.35 -25.90
C ILE A 77 17.64 17.83 -25.89
N ASN A 78 18.21 17.30 -24.85
CA ASN A 78 18.23 15.85 -24.67
C ASN A 78 16.85 15.41 -24.14
N LYS A 79 15.91 15.14 -25.07
CA LYS A 79 14.56 14.68 -24.74
C LYS A 79 14.58 13.46 -23.82
N ALA A 80 15.56 12.57 -24.02
CA ALA A 80 15.72 11.40 -23.19
C ALA A 80 16.01 11.79 -21.71
N TRP A 81 16.83 12.80 -21.49
CA TRP A 81 17.14 13.28 -20.14
C TRP A 81 15.95 13.93 -19.43
N GLU A 82 15.12 14.67 -20.15
CA GLU A 82 13.90 15.26 -19.57
C GLU A 82 12.88 14.15 -19.21
N ASN A 83 12.69 13.17 -20.10
CA ASN A 83 11.83 12.01 -19.81
C ASN A 83 12.34 11.19 -18.61
N ILE A 84 13.67 11.03 -18.48
CA ILE A 84 14.27 10.35 -17.31
C ILE A 84 13.98 11.13 -16.02
N LYS A 85 14.10 12.46 -16.03
CA LYS A 85 13.77 13.28 -14.86
C LYS A 85 12.29 13.15 -14.46
N GLU A 86 11.37 13.20 -15.43
CA GLU A 86 9.95 12.99 -15.16
C GLU A 86 9.69 11.61 -14.56
N LEU A 87 10.32 10.58 -15.11
CA LEU A 87 10.23 9.22 -14.57
C LEU A 87 10.77 9.15 -13.14
N ILE A 88 11.91 9.77 -12.86
CA ILE A 88 12.49 9.83 -11.51
C ILE A 88 11.50 10.49 -10.54
N TRP A 89 10.89 11.61 -10.90
CA TRP A 89 9.91 12.28 -10.06
C TRP A 89 8.68 11.41 -9.79
N ILE A 90 8.16 10.71 -10.80
CA ILE A 90 7.04 9.77 -10.64
C ILE A 90 7.43 8.67 -9.67
N VAL A 91 8.61 8.06 -9.85
CA VAL A 91 9.11 7.01 -8.95
C VAL A 91 9.26 7.53 -7.52
N LEU A 92 9.83 8.72 -7.33
CA LEU A 92 9.99 9.30 -5.99
C LEU A 92 8.64 9.58 -5.31
N ILE A 93 7.65 10.08 -6.06
CA ILE A 93 6.28 10.30 -5.55
C ILE A 93 5.64 8.97 -5.15
N VAL A 94 5.75 7.95 -6.00
CA VAL A 94 5.21 6.61 -5.70
C VAL A 94 5.87 6.00 -4.47
N LEU A 95 7.21 6.10 -4.36
CA LEU A 95 7.94 5.62 -3.19
C LEU A 95 7.55 6.39 -1.93
N PHE A 96 7.35 7.70 -2.01
CA PHE A 96 6.90 8.53 -0.89
C PHE A 96 5.50 8.15 -0.43
N ILE A 97 4.56 7.96 -1.37
CA ILE A 97 3.19 7.50 -1.07
C ILE A 97 3.24 6.11 -0.42
N ARG A 98 4.00 5.18 -1.00
CA ARG A 98 4.16 3.81 -0.46
C ARG A 98 4.78 3.82 0.94
N TRP A 99 5.73 4.72 1.19
CA TRP A 99 6.37 4.81 2.51
C TRP A 99 5.39 5.29 3.58
N ILE A 100 4.57 6.31 3.28
CA ILE A 100 3.70 6.95 4.29
C ILE A 100 2.33 6.26 4.42
N PHE A 101 1.70 5.93 3.29
CA PHE A 101 0.27 5.62 3.28
C PHE A 101 -0.03 4.12 3.28
N ILE A 102 0.48 3.39 2.29
CA ILE A 102 -0.01 2.05 1.96
C ILE A 102 1.16 1.13 1.63
N GLU A 103 1.13 -0.09 2.18
CA GLU A 103 2.09 -1.14 1.84
C GLU A 103 1.36 -2.44 1.50
N PRO A 104 1.62 -3.05 0.32
CA PRO A 104 1.15 -4.39 0.06
C PRO A 104 1.94 -5.38 0.92
N PHE A 105 1.24 -6.34 1.52
CA PHE A 105 1.82 -7.37 2.37
C PHE A 105 1.28 -8.75 1.98
N ARG A 106 2.17 -9.73 1.77
CA ARG A 106 1.81 -11.11 1.44
C ARG A 106 1.71 -11.96 2.72
N ILE A 107 0.68 -12.80 2.80
CA ILE A 107 0.49 -13.75 3.90
C ILE A 107 1.27 -15.03 3.62
N PRO A 108 2.30 -15.33 4.42
CA PRO A 108 3.15 -16.51 4.20
C PRO A 108 2.68 -17.74 4.99
N SER A 109 1.83 -17.57 6.00
CA SER A 109 1.46 -18.65 6.94
C SER A 109 -0.04 -18.68 7.25
N GLY A 110 -0.52 -19.82 7.73
CA GLY A 110 -1.93 -20.02 8.03
C GLY A 110 -2.38 -19.55 9.41
N SER A 111 -1.58 -18.82 10.16
CA SER A 111 -1.90 -18.43 11.55
C SER A 111 -3.13 -17.51 11.67
N MET A 112 -3.61 -16.93 10.57
CA MET A 112 -4.79 -16.05 10.52
C MET A 112 -5.95 -16.67 9.73
N VAL A 113 -5.89 -17.95 9.39
CA VAL A 113 -7.03 -18.69 8.81
C VAL A 113 -8.17 -18.70 9.84
N PRO A 114 -9.42 -18.49 9.48
CA PRO A 114 -9.99 -18.39 8.13
C PRO A 114 -10.04 -16.94 7.59
N THR A 115 -9.67 -15.96 8.38
CA THR A 115 -9.73 -14.53 7.99
C THR A 115 -8.79 -14.27 6.81
N LEU A 116 -7.55 -14.71 6.92
CA LEU A 116 -6.52 -14.59 5.89
C LEU A 116 -5.98 -15.97 5.53
N LEU A 117 -5.86 -16.24 4.23
CA LEU A 117 -5.31 -17.48 3.69
C LEU A 117 -3.87 -17.29 3.22
N VAL A 118 -3.11 -18.38 3.20
CA VAL A 118 -1.76 -18.36 2.62
C VAL A 118 -1.83 -17.91 1.16
N GLY A 119 -0.96 -16.98 0.78
CA GLY A 119 -0.93 -16.39 -0.56
C GLY A 119 -1.80 -15.14 -0.74
N ASP A 120 -2.71 -14.80 0.19
CA ASP A 120 -3.41 -13.53 0.16
C ASP A 120 -2.43 -12.36 0.22
N GLN A 121 -2.65 -11.33 -0.58
CA GLN A 121 -1.93 -10.07 -0.49
C GLN A 121 -2.87 -8.97 0.01
N LEU A 122 -2.47 -8.37 1.12
CA LEU A 122 -3.27 -7.33 1.79
C LEU A 122 -2.79 -5.94 1.44
N MET A 123 -3.70 -4.99 1.52
CA MET A 123 -3.36 -3.58 1.64
C MET A 123 -3.31 -3.17 3.11
N VAL A 124 -2.19 -2.60 3.52
CA VAL A 124 -1.92 -2.18 4.89
C VAL A 124 -1.92 -0.65 4.97
N ASN A 125 -2.75 -0.09 5.85
CA ASN A 125 -2.76 1.34 6.12
C ASN A 125 -1.79 1.67 7.26
N LYS A 126 -0.72 2.38 6.94
CA LYS A 126 0.29 2.82 7.91
C LYS A 126 -0.12 4.08 8.66
N LEU A 127 -0.92 4.95 8.02
CA LEU A 127 -1.33 6.22 8.63
C LEU A 127 -2.18 6.05 9.87
N VAL A 128 -2.98 4.97 9.95
CA VAL A 128 -3.88 4.77 11.10
C VAL A 128 -3.14 4.87 12.42
N TYR A 129 -1.95 4.28 12.50
CA TYR A 129 -1.14 4.27 13.72
C TYR A 129 0.10 5.17 13.66
N GLY A 130 0.28 5.89 12.54
CA GLY A 130 1.47 6.68 12.24
C GLY A 130 2.58 5.88 11.56
N PRO A 131 3.18 6.42 10.48
CA PRO A 131 4.22 5.75 9.73
C PRO A 131 5.50 5.63 10.57
N GLN A 132 6.19 4.49 10.43
CA GLN A 132 7.49 4.28 11.05
C GLN A 132 8.59 5.00 10.25
N ILE A 133 9.60 5.49 10.96
CA ILE A 133 10.86 5.95 10.36
C ILE A 133 11.54 4.71 9.74
N PRO A 134 11.99 4.77 8.48
CA PRO A 134 12.64 3.64 7.81
C PRO A 134 13.73 2.99 8.67
N PHE A 135 13.79 1.66 8.65
CA PHE A 135 14.78 0.84 9.38
C PHE A 135 14.74 0.93 10.91
N THR A 136 13.72 1.60 11.49
CA THR A 136 13.57 1.73 12.95
C THR A 136 12.22 1.18 13.42
N THR A 137 12.04 1.09 14.75
CA THR A 137 10.73 0.83 15.40
C THR A 137 10.07 2.11 15.89
N ARG A 138 10.69 3.28 15.66
CA ARG A 138 10.15 4.58 16.05
C ARG A 138 9.14 5.07 15.02
N LYS A 139 8.03 5.61 15.49
CA LYS A 139 7.03 6.27 14.65
C LYS A 139 7.39 7.73 14.42
N LEU A 140 7.07 8.25 13.25
CA LEU A 140 7.23 9.67 12.93
C LEU A 140 6.28 10.51 13.77
N PHE A 141 5.04 10.02 13.94
CA PHE A 141 4.00 10.57 14.82
C PHE A 141 2.99 9.46 15.15
N ASN A 142 2.24 9.62 16.24
CA ASN A 142 1.18 8.71 16.64
C ASN A 142 -0.17 9.38 16.34
N LEU A 143 -1.01 8.74 15.50
CA LEU A 143 -2.35 9.26 15.19
C LEU A 143 -3.41 8.58 16.04
N LYS A 144 -3.44 7.25 16.06
CA LYS A 144 -4.41 6.46 16.82
C LYS A 144 -3.72 5.24 17.43
N ASN A 145 -4.27 4.74 18.53
CA ASN A 145 -3.88 3.45 19.07
C ASN A 145 -4.71 2.32 18.43
N PRO A 146 -4.16 1.10 18.34
CA PRO A 146 -4.92 -0.08 17.95
C PRO A 146 -6.12 -0.28 18.87
N LYS A 147 -7.18 -0.86 18.31
CA LYS A 147 -8.38 -1.27 19.03
C LYS A 147 -8.48 -2.78 19.07
N ARG A 148 -9.22 -3.34 20.04
CA ARG A 148 -9.55 -4.76 20.02
C ARG A 148 -10.25 -5.13 18.73
N GLY A 149 -9.88 -6.29 18.17
CA GLY A 149 -10.35 -6.75 16.88
C GLY A 149 -9.54 -6.25 15.67
N ASP A 150 -8.69 -5.22 15.81
CA ASP A 150 -7.84 -4.77 14.69
C ASP A 150 -6.83 -5.86 14.29
N VAL A 151 -6.77 -6.17 12.99
CA VAL A 151 -5.70 -7.02 12.44
C VAL A 151 -4.52 -6.13 12.09
N ILE A 152 -3.40 -6.35 12.77
CA ILE A 152 -2.21 -5.51 12.69
C ILE A 152 -1.03 -6.25 12.03
N ILE A 153 -0.23 -5.49 11.28
CA ILE A 153 1.07 -5.91 10.80
C ILE A 153 2.12 -5.24 11.68
N PHE A 154 3.05 -6.02 12.20
CA PHE A 154 4.07 -5.54 13.13
C PHE A 154 5.40 -6.26 12.95
N LYS A 155 6.48 -5.62 13.43
CA LYS A 155 7.80 -6.22 13.51
C LYS A 155 7.83 -7.20 14.69
N TYR A 156 8.25 -8.42 14.44
CA TYR A 156 8.35 -9.46 15.47
C TYR A 156 9.23 -9.01 16.64
N PRO A 157 8.73 -8.91 17.88
CA PRO A 157 9.46 -8.26 18.96
C PRO A 157 10.82 -8.90 19.29
N PRO A 158 10.99 -10.23 19.33
CA PRO A 158 12.29 -10.86 19.53
C PRO A 158 13.31 -10.58 18.42
N HIS A 159 12.84 -10.40 17.16
CA HIS A 159 13.70 -10.13 16.00
C HIS A 159 13.10 -9.06 15.09
N PRO A 160 13.17 -7.76 15.46
CA PRO A 160 12.51 -6.67 14.71
C PRO A 160 13.03 -6.43 13.30
N SER A 161 14.18 -6.99 12.95
CA SER A 161 14.76 -6.94 11.60
C SER A 161 14.24 -8.02 10.67
N GLY A 162 13.53 -9.02 11.19
CA GLY A 162 12.95 -10.12 10.43
C GLY A 162 11.69 -9.73 9.65
N SER A 163 11.08 -10.75 9.03
CA SER A 163 9.81 -10.58 8.33
C SER A 163 8.71 -10.13 9.30
N PRO A 164 7.85 -9.18 8.89
CA PRO A 164 6.73 -8.75 9.71
C PRO A 164 5.71 -9.88 9.94
N TYR A 165 5.05 -9.85 11.10
CA TYR A 165 3.99 -10.76 11.49
C TYR A 165 2.63 -10.09 11.38
N VAL A 166 1.58 -10.91 11.30
CA VAL A 166 0.18 -10.49 11.29
C VAL A 166 -0.56 -11.20 12.42
N LYS A 167 -1.23 -10.42 13.28
CA LYS A 167 -2.07 -10.95 14.37
C LYS A 167 -3.26 -10.03 14.59
N ARG A 168 -4.28 -10.55 15.26
CA ARG A 168 -5.42 -9.77 15.75
C ARG A 168 -5.13 -9.28 17.14
N VAL A 169 -5.40 -8.00 17.40
CA VAL A 169 -5.33 -7.40 18.74
C VAL A 169 -6.50 -7.90 19.57
N VAL A 170 -6.22 -8.63 20.65
CA VAL A 170 -7.24 -9.10 21.58
C VAL A 170 -7.18 -8.37 22.92
N GLY A 171 -5.98 -7.98 23.39
CA GLY A 171 -5.77 -7.20 24.62
C GLY A 171 -5.04 -5.89 24.35
N LEU A 172 -5.39 -4.87 25.12
CA LEU A 172 -4.77 -3.54 25.12
C LEU A 172 -4.01 -3.31 26.43
N GLY A 173 -3.14 -2.31 26.48
CA GLY A 173 -2.45 -1.92 27.71
C GLY A 173 -3.42 -1.75 28.87
N GLY A 174 -3.09 -2.36 30.02
CA GLY A 174 -3.92 -2.43 31.20
C GLY A 174 -4.86 -3.62 31.31
N ASP A 175 -5.17 -4.33 30.21
CA ASP A 175 -6.04 -5.50 30.22
C ASP A 175 -5.40 -6.71 30.89
N GLU A 176 -6.22 -7.52 31.52
CA GLU A 176 -5.89 -8.87 31.92
C GLU A 176 -6.36 -9.87 30.86
N VAL A 177 -5.45 -10.66 30.32
CA VAL A 177 -5.72 -11.67 29.28
C VAL A 177 -5.48 -13.05 29.85
N MET A 178 -6.46 -13.94 29.66
CA MET A 178 -6.36 -15.36 30.02
C MET A 178 -7.01 -16.19 28.91
N VAL A 179 -6.43 -17.35 28.65
CA VAL A 179 -7.05 -18.40 27.82
C VAL A 179 -7.22 -19.62 28.71
N LYS A 180 -8.40 -20.21 28.71
CA LYS A 180 -8.70 -21.43 29.46
C LYS A 180 -9.55 -22.35 28.60
N HIS A 181 -9.07 -23.56 28.37
CA HIS A 181 -9.71 -24.55 27.48
C HIS A 181 -10.09 -23.93 26.11
N GLY A 182 -9.14 -23.24 25.50
CA GLY A 182 -9.35 -22.54 24.23
C GLY A 182 -10.30 -21.33 24.26
N GLN A 183 -10.91 -21.01 25.43
CA GLN A 183 -11.75 -19.83 25.61
C GLN A 183 -10.93 -18.63 26.04
N LEU A 184 -11.06 -17.52 25.30
CA LEU A 184 -10.46 -16.23 25.66
C LEU A 184 -11.28 -15.55 26.76
N PHE A 185 -10.58 -15.03 27.78
CA PHE A 185 -11.12 -14.17 28.82
C PHE A 185 -10.37 -12.84 28.81
N LEU A 186 -11.12 -11.76 28.92
CA LEU A 186 -10.60 -10.41 29.06
C LEU A 186 -11.15 -9.78 30.33
N ASN A 187 -10.26 -9.32 31.20
CA ASN A 187 -10.62 -8.69 32.48
C ASN A 187 -11.58 -9.58 33.31
N GLY A 188 -11.32 -10.88 33.34
CA GLY A 188 -12.11 -11.87 34.03
C GLY A 188 -13.43 -12.30 33.37
N GLN A 189 -13.78 -11.70 32.22
CA GLN A 189 -15.00 -12.02 31.47
C GLN A 189 -14.70 -12.85 30.23
N ALA A 190 -15.46 -13.94 30.02
CA ALA A 190 -15.34 -14.76 28.84
C ALA A 190 -15.77 -13.94 27.59
N VAL A 191 -14.94 -13.94 26.57
CA VAL A 191 -15.28 -13.32 25.28
C VAL A 191 -16.37 -14.17 24.60
N PRO A 192 -17.53 -13.59 24.25
CA PRO A 192 -18.62 -14.34 23.64
C PRO A 192 -18.19 -15.00 22.34
N ARG A 193 -18.53 -16.29 22.20
CA ARG A 193 -18.27 -17.04 20.95
C ARG A 193 -19.45 -17.96 20.61
N GLU A 194 -19.67 -18.19 19.32
CA GLU A 194 -20.73 -19.04 18.78
C GLU A 194 -20.11 -20.08 17.84
N ASN A 195 -20.49 -21.35 18.04
CA ASN A 195 -20.05 -22.43 17.14
C ASN A 195 -20.82 -22.36 15.81
N LYS A 196 -20.09 -22.34 14.70
CA LYS A 196 -20.63 -22.31 13.31
C LYS A 196 -20.46 -23.67 12.62
N GLY A 197 -20.00 -24.68 13.33
CA GLY A 197 -19.76 -26.03 12.81
C GLY A 197 -18.31 -26.28 12.43
N LEU A 198 -18.06 -27.34 11.68
CA LEU A 198 -16.71 -27.71 11.25
C LEU A 198 -16.23 -26.77 10.11
N TYR A 199 -14.95 -26.46 10.16
CA TYR A 199 -14.30 -25.70 9.09
C TYR A 199 -14.11 -26.57 7.84
N THR A 200 -14.65 -26.12 6.71
CA THR A 200 -14.59 -26.79 5.40
C THR A 200 -13.79 -26.02 4.35
N GLY A 201 -13.03 -25.01 4.79
CA GLY A 201 -12.21 -24.18 3.88
C GLY A 201 -10.89 -24.82 3.49
N PRO A 202 -10.02 -24.06 2.82
CA PRO A 202 -8.67 -24.52 2.45
C PRO A 202 -7.90 -25.04 3.65
N ASN A 203 -7.28 -26.22 3.49
CA ASN A 203 -6.63 -26.95 4.56
C ASN A 203 -5.12 -26.64 4.72
N ASP A 204 -4.66 -25.62 4.01
CA ASP A 204 -3.23 -25.30 3.77
C ASP A 204 -2.42 -25.05 5.03
N ALA A 205 -3.05 -25.04 6.22
CA ALA A 205 -2.36 -24.70 7.45
C ALA A 205 -3.11 -25.17 8.71
N MET A 206 -3.72 -26.33 8.65
CA MET A 206 -4.39 -26.91 9.79
C MET A 206 -3.42 -27.81 10.56
N PRO A 207 -3.25 -27.63 11.89
CA PRO A 207 -2.42 -28.51 12.70
C PRO A 207 -3.12 -29.82 13.06
N CYS A 208 -4.43 -29.94 12.74
CA CYS A 208 -5.31 -31.05 13.09
C CYS A 208 -6.21 -31.46 11.91
N ALA A 209 -6.75 -32.67 11.98
CA ALA A 209 -7.62 -33.20 10.94
C ALA A 209 -8.97 -32.45 10.84
N GLU A 210 -9.50 -32.02 11.98
CA GLU A 210 -10.77 -31.31 12.08
C GLU A 210 -10.63 -30.11 13.02
N ALA A 211 -11.19 -28.98 12.59
CA ALA A 211 -11.25 -27.77 13.40
C ALA A 211 -12.68 -27.20 13.44
N ASP A 212 -13.06 -26.73 14.61
CA ASP A 212 -14.29 -25.99 14.82
C ASP A 212 -14.14 -24.55 14.32
N LEU A 213 -15.09 -24.12 13.50
CA LEU A 213 -15.25 -22.73 13.10
C LEU A 213 -16.12 -22.02 14.15
N LEU A 214 -15.53 -21.09 14.87
CA LEU A 214 -16.22 -20.30 15.89
C LEU A 214 -16.26 -18.83 15.48
N GLU A 215 -17.37 -18.16 15.72
CA GLU A 215 -17.47 -16.70 15.62
C GLU A 215 -17.26 -16.08 17.00
N GLU A 216 -16.18 -15.35 17.18
CA GLU A 216 -15.84 -14.64 18.41
C GLU A 216 -16.22 -13.16 18.31
N ASN A 217 -16.72 -12.56 19.40
CA ASN A 217 -17.13 -11.17 19.45
C ASN A 217 -16.27 -10.36 20.44
N LEU A 218 -15.29 -9.64 19.90
CA LEU A 218 -14.43 -8.72 20.65
C LEU A 218 -15.06 -7.33 20.69
N GLU A 219 -15.87 -7.05 21.70
CA GLU A 219 -16.52 -5.73 21.88
C GLU A 219 -17.24 -5.19 20.64
N GLY A 220 -18.00 -6.05 19.96
CA GLY A 220 -18.75 -5.70 18.74
C GLY A 220 -18.01 -6.01 17.43
N VAL A 221 -16.73 -6.35 17.48
CA VAL A 221 -15.98 -6.83 16.30
C VAL A 221 -16.12 -8.35 16.20
N ARG A 222 -17.04 -8.80 15.35
CA ARG A 222 -17.23 -10.24 15.09
C ARG A 222 -16.22 -10.72 14.07
N HIS A 223 -15.59 -11.86 14.37
CA HIS A 223 -14.62 -12.50 13.48
C HIS A 223 -14.60 -14.02 13.73
N ASN A 224 -14.18 -14.74 12.71
CA ASN A 224 -14.07 -16.19 12.79
C ASN A 224 -12.71 -16.61 13.32
N ILE A 225 -12.70 -17.63 14.19
CA ILE A 225 -11.51 -18.30 14.68
C ILE A 225 -11.60 -19.79 14.42
N LEU A 226 -10.46 -20.47 14.39
CA LEU A 226 -10.38 -21.92 14.32
C LEU A 226 -9.77 -22.49 15.61
N LEU A 227 -10.39 -23.54 16.09
CA LEU A 227 -9.90 -24.37 17.18
C LEU A 227 -9.92 -25.84 16.74
N CYS A 228 -8.88 -26.60 17.03
CA CYS A 228 -8.83 -28.04 16.77
C CYS A 228 -9.85 -28.78 17.67
N HIS A 229 -10.60 -29.71 17.10
CA HIS A 229 -11.71 -30.37 17.79
C HIS A 229 -11.29 -31.17 19.03
N ALA A 230 -10.04 -31.63 19.12
CA ALA A 230 -9.61 -32.65 20.11
C ALA A 230 -8.61 -32.18 21.18
N SER A 231 -8.23 -30.89 21.28
CA SER A 231 -7.02 -30.54 22.07
C SER A 231 -7.13 -29.37 23.06
N HIS A 232 -8.31 -29.11 23.67
CA HIS A 232 -8.46 -27.87 24.46
C HIS A 232 -8.27 -28.04 25.97
N GLU A 233 -8.07 -29.25 26.49
CA GLU A 233 -7.94 -29.45 27.94
C GLU A 233 -6.67 -28.83 28.52
N ASP A 234 -5.58 -28.82 27.77
CA ASP A 234 -4.27 -28.27 28.17
C ASP A 234 -3.96 -26.87 27.63
N ASP A 235 -4.87 -26.30 26.84
CA ASP A 235 -4.64 -25.00 26.20
C ASP A 235 -4.97 -23.83 27.16
N ASN A 236 -4.12 -23.69 28.19
CA ASN A 236 -4.24 -22.68 29.23
C ASN A 236 -3.10 -21.67 29.17
N TYR A 237 -3.42 -20.38 29.25
CA TYR A 237 -2.46 -19.28 29.28
C TYR A 237 -2.93 -18.17 30.22
N GLY A 238 -2.02 -17.65 31.02
CA GLY A 238 -2.32 -16.53 31.91
C GLY A 238 -2.97 -16.95 33.25
N PRO A 239 -3.63 -15.99 33.97
CA PRO A 239 -3.85 -14.60 33.58
C PRO A 239 -2.56 -13.77 33.51
N VAL A 240 -2.48 -12.86 32.51
CA VAL A 240 -1.37 -11.92 32.39
C VAL A 240 -1.90 -10.50 32.15
N LYS A 241 -1.27 -9.50 32.76
CA LYS A 241 -1.61 -8.11 32.56
C LYS A 241 -0.78 -7.53 31.41
N VAL A 242 -1.44 -6.96 30.42
CA VAL A 242 -0.78 -6.30 29.28
C VAL A 242 -0.15 -4.99 29.78
N PRO A 243 1.16 -4.75 29.56
CA PRO A 243 1.82 -3.51 29.95
C PRO A 243 1.24 -2.31 29.18
N GLU A 244 1.29 -1.11 29.81
CA GLU A 244 0.96 0.11 29.11
C GLU A 244 1.96 0.35 27.94
N GLY A 245 1.41 0.74 26.81
CA GLY A 245 2.22 0.93 25.59
C GLY A 245 2.39 -0.33 24.73
N ASP A 246 1.80 -1.45 25.16
CA ASP A 246 1.84 -2.73 24.45
C ASP A 246 0.42 -3.19 24.08
N VAL A 247 0.34 -4.19 23.20
CA VAL A 247 -0.91 -4.92 22.90
C VAL A 247 -0.64 -6.42 22.94
N PHE A 248 -1.71 -7.20 23.17
CA PHE A 248 -1.69 -8.65 23.09
C PHE A 248 -2.34 -9.10 21.79
N GLY A 249 -1.58 -9.77 20.93
CA GLY A 249 -2.03 -10.24 19.62
C GLY A 249 -2.18 -11.75 19.57
N MET A 250 -3.29 -12.23 19.01
CA MET A 250 -3.51 -13.66 18.77
C MET A 250 -3.79 -13.92 17.29
N GLY A 251 -3.45 -15.13 16.84
CA GLY A 251 -3.89 -15.61 15.53
C GLY A 251 -5.34 -16.05 15.56
N ASP A 252 -6.04 -15.92 14.43
CA ASP A 252 -7.40 -16.43 14.27
C ASP A 252 -7.41 -17.96 14.17
N ASN A 253 -6.32 -18.59 13.69
CA ASN A 253 -6.07 -20.02 13.76
C ASN A 253 -5.37 -20.33 15.11
N ARG A 254 -6.16 -20.48 16.15
CA ARG A 254 -5.72 -20.50 17.55
C ARG A 254 -4.63 -21.52 17.84
N ASP A 255 -4.76 -22.73 17.31
CA ASP A 255 -3.84 -23.84 17.56
C ASP A 255 -2.67 -23.89 16.57
N ASN A 256 -2.71 -23.05 15.51
CA ASN A 256 -1.63 -22.91 14.54
C ASN A 256 -1.04 -21.50 14.53
N SER A 257 -0.88 -20.90 15.70
CA SER A 257 -0.39 -19.53 15.79
C SER A 257 0.68 -19.37 16.86
N ALA A 258 1.92 -19.16 16.43
CA ALA A 258 2.92 -18.57 17.31
C ALA A 258 2.60 -17.07 17.49
N ASP A 259 2.02 -16.73 18.65
CA ASP A 259 1.54 -15.38 18.97
C ASP A 259 1.93 -14.93 20.38
N SER A 260 1.26 -13.93 20.93
CA SER A 260 1.60 -13.36 22.23
C SER A 260 1.56 -14.38 23.39
N ARG A 261 0.88 -15.48 23.23
CA ARG A 261 0.91 -16.60 24.21
C ARG A 261 2.29 -17.24 24.33
N TYR A 262 3.11 -17.15 23.28
CA TYR A 262 4.44 -17.79 23.24
C TYR A 262 5.59 -16.80 23.44
N TRP A 263 5.51 -15.60 22.86
CA TRP A 263 6.62 -14.63 22.84
C TRP A 263 6.30 -13.31 23.53
N GLY A 264 5.10 -13.16 24.14
CA GLY A 264 4.73 -12.00 24.94
C GLY A 264 4.08 -10.86 24.16
N PHE A 265 4.32 -9.61 24.57
CA PHE A 265 3.57 -8.45 24.14
C PHE A 265 4.16 -7.80 22.90
N ILE A 266 3.33 -7.02 22.20
CA ILE A 266 3.70 -6.26 21.00
C ILE A 266 3.77 -4.78 21.36
N PRO A 267 4.96 -4.16 21.41
CA PRO A 267 5.08 -2.73 21.64
C PRO A 267 4.41 -1.92 20.52
N LEU A 268 3.70 -0.87 20.87
CA LEU A 268 3.00 0.00 19.89
C LEU A 268 3.94 0.55 18.81
N GLY A 269 5.21 0.77 19.16
CA GLY A 269 6.24 1.19 18.19
C GLY A 269 6.55 0.15 17.11
N HIS A 270 6.34 -1.14 17.38
CA HIS A 270 6.58 -2.23 16.43
C HIS A 270 5.46 -2.37 15.38
N ILE A 271 4.29 -1.77 15.62
CA ILE A 271 3.15 -1.88 14.71
C ILE A 271 3.37 -1.03 13.47
N LYS A 272 3.44 -1.66 12.31
CA LYS A 272 3.61 -1.02 10.99
C LYS A 272 2.31 -0.41 10.47
N GLY A 273 1.17 -1.07 10.69
CA GLY A 273 -0.12 -0.59 10.19
C GLY A 273 -1.26 -1.58 10.42
N LYS A 274 -2.45 -1.17 10.00
CA LYS A 274 -3.68 -1.95 10.05
C LYS A 274 -3.94 -2.61 8.70
N ALA A 275 -4.24 -3.91 8.70
CA ALA A 275 -4.75 -4.62 7.52
C ALA A 275 -6.13 -4.04 7.15
N MET A 276 -6.33 -3.71 5.87
CA MET A 276 -7.58 -3.14 5.38
C MET A 276 -8.41 -4.15 4.59
N PHE A 277 -7.88 -4.58 3.46
CA PHE A 277 -8.56 -5.50 2.57
C PHE A 277 -7.56 -6.34 1.76
N ILE A 278 -8.04 -7.43 1.22
CA ILE A 278 -7.27 -8.31 0.34
C ILE A 278 -7.36 -7.74 -1.08
N HIS A 279 -6.21 -7.35 -1.67
CA HIS A 279 -6.21 -6.79 -3.02
C HIS A 279 -5.85 -7.82 -4.09
N LEU A 280 -5.09 -8.86 -3.73
CA LEU A 280 -4.72 -9.93 -4.65
C LEU A 280 -4.65 -11.27 -3.90
N PRO A 281 -5.75 -12.05 -3.91
CA PRO A 281 -5.83 -13.34 -3.24
C PRO A 281 -5.31 -14.45 -4.15
N LEU A 282 -4.05 -14.85 -4.00
CA LEU A 282 -3.44 -15.92 -4.77
C LEU A 282 -3.51 -17.25 -4.03
N ASP A 283 -3.71 -18.33 -4.78
CA ASP A 283 -3.75 -19.69 -4.26
C ASP A 283 -2.43 -20.43 -4.58
N PRO A 284 -1.53 -20.64 -3.60
CA PRO A 284 -0.27 -21.33 -3.85
C PRO A 284 -0.46 -22.77 -4.34
N ASP A 285 -1.51 -23.47 -3.88
CA ASP A 285 -1.77 -24.87 -4.23
C ASP A 285 -2.36 -25.02 -5.63
N ARG A 286 -2.87 -23.93 -6.19
CA ARG A 286 -3.39 -23.85 -7.55
C ARG A 286 -2.50 -23.01 -8.48
N HIS A 287 -1.21 -23.15 -8.42
CA HIS A 287 -0.25 -22.41 -9.25
C HIS A 287 -0.45 -20.89 -9.19
N TYR A 288 -0.77 -20.36 -8.02
CA TYR A 288 -1.04 -18.93 -7.81
C TYR A 288 -2.24 -18.39 -8.62
N LEU A 289 -3.21 -19.22 -8.98
CA LEU A 289 -4.46 -18.73 -9.56
C LEU A 289 -5.24 -17.88 -8.53
N PRO A 290 -5.92 -16.83 -8.99
CA PRO A 290 -6.65 -15.95 -8.07
C PRO A 290 -7.88 -16.65 -7.46
N ARG A 291 -8.10 -16.44 -6.16
CA ARG A 291 -9.34 -16.80 -5.46
C ARG A 291 -10.36 -15.67 -5.63
N TRP A 292 -11.10 -15.68 -6.75
CA TRP A 292 -11.95 -14.57 -7.22
C TRP A 292 -12.93 -14.02 -6.17
N ASN A 293 -13.46 -14.86 -5.29
CA ASN A 293 -14.42 -14.50 -4.24
C ASN A 293 -13.79 -13.73 -3.05
N ARG A 294 -12.47 -13.55 -3.05
CA ARG A 294 -11.74 -12.86 -1.98
C ARG A 294 -11.19 -11.49 -2.38
N PHE A 295 -11.33 -11.09 -3.64
CA PHE A 295 -10.91 -9.75 -4.07
C PHE A 295 -11.69 -8.67 -3.31
N PHE A 296 -10.97 -7.66 -2.84
CA PHE A 296 -11.49 -6.51 -2.08
C PHE A 296 -12.27 -6.89 -0.81
N LYS A 297 -12.09 -8.11 -0.30
CA LYS A 297 -12.67 -8.51 0.99
C LYS A 297 -12.04 -7.68 2.10
N TRP A 298 -12.88 -6.92 2.80
CA TRP A 298 -12.47 -6.14 3.97
C TRP A 298 -12.12 -7.05 5.14
N ILE A 299 -11.05 -6.69 5.86
CA ILE A 299 -10.58 -7.40 7.05
C ILE A 299 -11.19 -6.71 8.27
N ARG A 300 -11.99 -7.47 9.01
CA ARG A 300 -12.66 -7.05 10.25
C ARG A 300 -12.10 -7.82 11.42
#